data_9552be20099b02a9c99893b6689d12be
#
_entry.id   9552be20099b02a9c99893b6689d12be
#
_cell.length_a   1.000
_cell.length_b   1.000
_cell.length_c   1.000
_cell.angle_alpha   90.00
_cell.angle_beta   90.00
_cell.angle_gamma   90.00
#
_symmetry.space_group_name_H-M   'P 1'
#
loop_
_entity.id
_entity.type
_entity.pdbx_description
1 polymer ?
#
loop_
_entity_poly.entity_id
_entity_poly.type
_entity_poly.pdbx_seq_one_letter_code
_entity_poly.pdbx_strand_id
1 'polypeptide(L)'
;MGKTTEDDYIKALRIYNDTTPFEIKTPTNEITYWINKQRVGTPFEVYAFILYLNDEVIGLSMTTYIKKTKIVVDEYLAVYDQYRIQTIFLVYESLIQNYYKETGIEISYYLTEISYKESGKEMDRESRISLKMLCIEDYGKIDALYYALPLGLENHESNFIAHIYIKGVEPIQSISPKTYQDIIDSIYYDYWFTWYNALLPSSELEIYKKLIDKNFDLIKKSLTNYASSMTVLHSSCNYLDIDADISKGAIPAKKQTSLPIFLILVPIIIVLPLFIIWGYSEALKLLNLSISSISTMIGAIISAVITSLTTLFIARKKL
;
A
#
# COMPACT_ATOMS: atom_id res chain seq x y z
N MET A 1 -12.99 12.75 -14.21
CA MET A 1 -11.70 12.02 -14.24
C MET A 1 -10.78 12.71 -15.23
N GLY A 2 -9.54 13.01 -14.83
CA GLY A 2 -8.52 13.60 -15.70
C GLY A 2 -8.03 12.58 -16.74
N LYS A 3 -7.40 13.06 -17.82
CA LYS A 3 -6.71 12.17 -18.77
C LYS A 3 -5.41 11.69 -18.11
N THR A 4 -5.34 10.40 -17.85
CA THR A 4 -4.10 9.73 -17.42
C THR A 4 -3.12 9.69 -18.59
N THR A 5 -1.87 10.07 -18.34
CA THR A 5 -0.79 9.97 -19.31
C THR A 5 -0.05 8.64 -19.16
N GLU A 6 0.69 8.23 -20.18
CA GLU A 6 1.58 7.06 -20.10
C GLU A 6 2.66 7.26 -19.01
N ASP A 7 3.18 8.48 -18.88
CA ASP A 7 4.15 8.81 -17.83
C ASP A 7 3.58 8.65 -16.43
N ASP A 8 2.31 8.98 -16.19
CA ASP A 8 1.64 8.79 -14.92
C ASP A 8 1.45 7.30 -14.60
N TYR A 9 1.11 6.51 -15.61
CA TYR A 9 1.02 5.06 -15.45
C TYR A 9 2.37 4.44 -15.09
N ILE A 10 3.44 4.84 -15.75
CA ILE A 10 4.81 4.39 -15.45
C ILE A 10 5.21 4.77 -14.03
N LYS A 11 4.90 6.01 -13.58
CA LYS A 11 5.14 6.45 -12.20
C LYS A 11 4.36 5.60 -11.19
N ALA A 12 3.08 5.34 -11.45
CA ALA A 12 2.23 4.53 -10.58
C ALA A 12 2.73 3.09 -10.48
N LEU A 13 3.15 2.45 -11.58
CA LEU A 13 3.78 1.13 -11.58
C LEU A 13 5.11 1.11 -10.80
N ARG A 14 5.89 2.19 -10.86
CA ARG A 14 7.11 2.30 -10.05
C ARG A 14 6.77 2.33 -8.56
N ILE A 15 5.79 3.13 -8.14
CA ILE A 15 5.33 3.17 -6.75
C ILE A 15 4.88 1.77 -6.31
N TYR A 16 4.06 1.10 -7.12
CA TYR A 16 3.66 -0.29 -6.85
C TYR A 16 4.87 -1.21 -6.66
N ASN A 17 5.84 -1.13 -7.56
CA ASN A 17 7.03 -1.97 -7.51
C ASN A 17 7.89 -1.72 -6.27
N ASP A 18 8.00 -0.46 -5.84
CA ASP A 18 8.83 -0.04 -4.71
C ASP A 18 8.16 -0.31 -3.35
N THR A 19 6.83 -0.34 -3.30
CA THR A 19 6.06 -0.39 -2.04
C THR A 19 5.37 -1.71 -1.78
N THR A 20 5.21 -2.59 -2.78
CA THR A 20 4.60 -3.91 -2.63
C THR A 20 5.67 -4.96 -2.31
N PRO A 21 5.51 -5.77 -1.24
CA PRO A 21 6.43 -6.86 -0.93
C PRO A 21 6.57 -7.85 -2.08
N PHE A 22 7.77 -8.38 -2.28
CA PHE A 22 8.07 -9.26 -3.41
C PHE A 22 7.21 -10.53 -3.40
N GLU A 23 6.91 -11.07 -2.22
CA GLU A 23 6.20 -12.34 -2.03
C GLU A 23 4.73 -12.29 -2.47
N ILE A 24 4.15 -11.08 -2.53
CA ILE A 24 2.76 -10.86 -2.92
C ILE A 24 2.62 -9.99 -4.17
N LYS A 25 3.72 -9.83 -4.91
CA LYS A 25 3.76 -8.91 -6.04
C LYS A 25 3.50 -9.63 -7.36
N THR A 26 2.49 -9.19 -8.10
CA THR A 26 2.34 -9.54 -9.51
C THR A 26 3.38 -8.77 -10.34
N PRO A 27 4.15 -9.41 -11.23
CA PRO A 27 5.08 -8.72 -12.11
C PRO A 27 4.41 -7.62 -12.93
N THR A 28 5.06 -6.45 -13.01
CA THR A 28 4.47 -5.28 -13.69
C THR A 28 4.22 -5.48 -15.19
N ASN A 29 5.00 -6.34 -15.84
CA ASN A 29 4.77 -6.74 -17.22
C ASN A 29 3.49 -7.55 -17.41
N GLU A 30 3.12 -8.40 -16.44
CA GLU A 30 1.85 -9.13 -16.44
C GLU A 30 0.67 -8.18 -16.26
N ILE A 31 0.76 -7.25 -15.30
CA ILE A 31 -0.24 -6.21 -15.08
C ILE A 31 -0.44 -5.40 -16.38
N THR A 32 0.66 -4.94 -16.99
CA THR A 32 0.62 -4.16 -18.24
C THR A 32 0.04 -4.98 -19.39
N TYR A 33 0.37 -6.26 -19.48
CA TYR A 33 -0.21 -7.16 -20.47
C TYR A 33 -1.73 -7.20 -20.37
N TRP A 34 -2.29 -7.40 -19.18
CA TRP A 34 -3.73 -7.53 -18.99
C TRP A 34 -4.49 -6.22 -19.12
N ILE A 35 -3.89 -5.09 -18.74
CA ILE A 35 -4.48 -3.76 -18.95
C ILE A 35 -4.55 -3.43 -20.43
N ASN A 36 -3.52 -3.77 -21.21
CA ASN A 36 -3.44 -3.50 -22.64
C ASN A 36 -4.20 -4.52 -23.50
N LYS A 37 -4.32 -5.77 -23.01
CA LYS A 37 -5.08 -6.79 -23.71
C LYS A 37 -6.56 -6.42 -23.66
N GLN A 38 -7.06 -5.92 -24.75
CA GLN A 38 -8.45 -5.53 -24.91
C GLN A 38 -9.38 -6.60 -24.36
N ARG A 39 -10.26 -6.20 -23.50
CA ARG A 39 -11.15 -6.94 -22.60
C ARG A 39 -12.22 -7.77 -23.30
N VAL A 40 -12.19 -7.86 -24.61
CA VAL A 40 -13.17 -8.58 -25.42
C VAL A 40 -12.93 -10.08 -25.30
N GLY A 41 -13.94 -10.80 -24.78
CA GLY A 41 -13.93 -12.26 -24.68
C GLY A 41 -13.25 -12.86 -23.47
N THR A 42 -12.68 -12.06 -22.56
CA THR A 42 -12.17 -12.54 -21.28
C THR A 42 -13.28 -12.65 -20.23
N PRO A 43 -13.24 -13.64 -19.32
CA PRO A 43 -14.21 -13.77 -18.24
C PRO A 43 -14.04 -12.72 -17.14
N PHE A 44 -12.98 -11.94 -17.17
CA PHE A 44 -12.69 -10.86 -16.21
C PHE A 44 -12.18 -9.59 -16.92
N GLU A 45 -12.14 -8.51 -16.17
CA GLU A 45 -11.57 -7.22 -16.58
C GLU A 45 -10.69 -6.65 -15.48
N VAL A 46 -9.47 -6.23 -15.84
CA VAL A 46 -8.51 -5.61 -14.90
C VAL A 46 -8.62 -4.09 -15.01
N TYR A 47 -8.73 -3.43 -13.87
CA TYR A 47 -8.75 -1.98 -13.76
C TYR A 47 -7.55 -1.51 -12.93
N ALA A 48 -6.79 -0.57 -13.49
CA ALA A 48 -5.73 0.11 -12.77
C ALA A 48 -6.14 1.58 -12.56
N PHE A 49 -6.21 1.98 -11.31
CA PHE A 49 -6.52 3.35 -10.90
C PHE A 49 -5.25 4.04 -10.46
N ILE A 50 -4.89 5.13 -11.14
CA ILE A 50 -3.76 5.96 -10.74
C ILE A 50 -4.24 6.96 -9.71
N LEU A 51 -3.54 7.01 -8.60
CA LEU A 51 -3.91 7.79 -7.43
C LEU A 51 -3.18 9.13 -7.45
N TYR A 52 -3.94 10.23 -7.42
CA TYR A 52 -3.40 11.58 -7.41
C TYR A 52 -3.71 12.29 -6.10
N LEU A 53 -2.76 13.07 -5.63
CA LEU A 53 -2.95 14.06 -4.58
C LEU A 53 -2.31 15.37 -5.05
N ASN A 54 -3.09 16.46 -5.15
CA ASN A 54 -2.63 17.75 -5.67
C ASN A 54 -1.86 17.64 -6.99
N ASP A 55 -2.42 16.93 -7.96
CA ASP A 55 -1.85 16.65 -9.29
C ASP A 55 -0.54 15.80 -9.29
N GLU A 56 -0.11 15.31 -8.14
CA GLU A 56 1.00 14.38 -8.01
C GLU A 56 0.51 12.93 -7.99
N VAL A 57 1.16 12.04 -8.75
CA VAL A 57 0.91 10.60 -8.69
C VAL A 57 1.48 10.06 -7.38
N ILE A 58 0.63 9.53 -6.51
CA ILE A 58 0.99 9.03 -5.18
C ILE A 58 0.86 7.53 -5.04
N GLY A 59 0.24 6.84 -6.00
CA GLY A 59 0.03 5.40 -5.91
C GLY A 59 -0.70 4.78 -7.09
N LEU A 60 -0.93 3.48 -6.94
CA LEU A 60 -1.69 2.61 -7.84
C LEU A 60 -2.67 1.78 -7.03
N SER A 61 -3.92 1.70 -7.48
CA SER A 61 -4.84 0.66 -7.06
C SER A 61 -5.17 -0.24 -8.24
N MET A 62 -5.28 -1.54 -8.01
CA MET A 62 -5.68 -2.50 -9.02
C MET A 62 -6.85 -3.34 -8.51
N THR A 63 -7.87 -3.46 -9.34
CA THR A 63 -9.02 -4.31 -9.08
C THR A 63 -9.32 -5.19 -10.29
N THR A 64 -9.90 -6.35 -10.05
CA THR A 64 -10.34 -7.27 -11.11
C THR A 64 -11.83 -7.53 -10.99
N TYR A 65 -12.58 -7.20 -12.04
CA TYR A 65 -14.01 -7.53 -12.13
C TYR A 65 -14.20 -8.87 -12.82
N ILE A 66 -14.83 -9.84 -12.14
CA ILE A 66 -15.14 -11.17 -12.69
C ILE A 66 -16.62 -11.21 -13.12
N LYS A 67 -16.83 -11.36 -14.42
CA LYS A 67 -18.14 -11.16 -15.07
C LYS A 67 -19.23 -12.15 -14.64
N LYS A 68 -18.87 -13.44 -14.50
CA LYS A 68 -19.80 -14.53 -14.20
C LYS A 68 -20.49 -14.35 -12.85
N THR A 69 -19.74 -14.00 -11.84
CA THR A 69 -20.21 -13.82 -10.45
C THR A 69 -20.47 -12.37 -10.09
N LYS A 70 -20.12 -11.44 -10.99
CA LYS A 70 -20.26 -9.99 -10.79
C LYS A 70 -19.54 -9.51 -9.54
N ILE A 71 -18.33 -10.03 -9.30
CA ILE A 71 -17.52 -9.67 -8.15
C ILE A 71 -16.36 -8.78 -8.58
N VAL A 72 -15.99 -7.86 -7.72
CA VAL A 72 -14.76 -7.08 -7.81
C VAL A 72 -13.78 -7.61 -6.77
N VAL A 73 -12.61 -8.02 -7.20
CA VAL A 73 -11.51 -8.42 -6.31
C VAL A 73 -10.57 -7.23 -6.18
N ASP A 74 -10.37 -6.75 -4.96
CA ASP A 74 -9.41 -5.70 -4.63
C ASP A 74 -8.03 -6.35 -4.46
N GLU A 75 -7.17 -6.15 -5.46
CA GLU A 75 -5.86 -6.80 -5.55
C GLU A 75 -4.80 -6.04 -4.79
N TYR A 76 -4.65 -4.75 -5.12
CA TYR A 76 -3.58 -3.91 -4.62
C TYR A 76 -4.03 -2.49 -4.36
N LEU A 77 -3.52 -1.94 -3.28
CA LEU A 77 -3.49 -0.50 -3.02
C LEU A 77 -2.06 -0.12 -2.61
N ALA A 78 -1.27 0.28 -3.59
CA ALA A 78 0.12 0.65 -3.42
C ALA A 78 0.26 2.17 -3.37
N VAL A 79 0.68 2.71 -2.24
CA VAL A 79 0.92 4.15 -2.02
C VAL A 79 2.27 4.34 -1.34
N TYR A 80 2.94 5.45 -1.59
CA TYR A 80 4.12 5.81 -0.82
C TYR A 80 3.85 5.86 0.68
N ASP A 81 4.80 5.46 1.51
CA ASP A 81 4.66 5.34 2.96
C ASP A 81 4.14 6.62 3.63
N GLN A 82 4.57 7.78 3.15
CA GLN A 82 4.13 9.09 3.65
C GLN A 82 2.64 9.39 3.41
N TYR A 83 2.02 8.69 2.47
CA TYR A 83 0.59 8.82 2.12
C TYR A 83 -0.23 7.62 2.61
N ARG A 84 0.37 6.65 3.31
CA ARG A 84 -0.33 5.50 3.90
C ARG A 84 -1.09 5.89 5.16
N ILE A 85 -2.08 6.75 4.99
CA ILE A 85 -2.99 7.18 6.05
C ILE A 85 -4.39 6.65 5.78
N GLN A 86 -5.10 6.35 6.86
CA GLN A 86 -6.46 5.81 6.82
C GLN A 86 -7.39 6.58 5.88
N THR A 87 -7.36 7.91 5.94
CA THR A 87 -8.24 8.76 5.12
C THR A 87 -8.05 8.54 3.63
N ILE A 88 -6.81 8.32 3.17
CA ILE A 88 -6.53 8.05 1.75
C ILE A 88 -7.16 6.74 1.32
N PHE A 89 -7.02 5.67 2.11
CA PHE A 89 -7.66 4.39 1.83
C PHE A 89 -9.19 4.55 1.67
N LEU A 90 -9.86 5.17 2.64
CA LEU A 90 -11.32 5.33 2.63
C LEU A 90 -11.79 6.17 1.43
N VAL A 91 -11.07 7.22 1.07
CA VAL A 91 -11.39 8.04 -0.11
C VAL A 91 -11.26 7.21 -1.38
N TYR A 92 -10.22 6.41 -1.50
CA TYR A 92 -10.02 5.59 -2.70
C TYR A 92 -11.06 4.50 -2.84
N GLU A 93 -11.34 3.78 -1.78
CA GLU A 93 -12.38 2.76 -1.77
C GLU A 93 -13.72 3.35 -2.25
N SER A 94 -14.10 4.49 -1.71
CA SER A 94 -15.29 5.21 -2.14
C SER A 94 -15.25 5.63 -3.61
N LEU A 95 -14.11 6.11 -4.11
CA LEU A 95 -13.95 6.51 -5.51
C LEU A 95 -14.04 5.32 -6.47
N ILE A 96 -13.44 4.18 -6.12
CA ILE A 96 -13.51 2.96 -6.90
C ILE A 96 -14.93 2.44 -6.96
N GLN A 97 -15.63 2.38 -5.83
CA GLN A 97 -17.04 1.97 -5.79
C GLN A 97 -17.94 2.90 -6.63
N ASN A 98 -17.73 4.22 -6.54
CA ASN A 98 -18.45 5.19 -7.35
C ASN A 98 -18.15 5.02 -8.85
N TYR A 99 -16.90 4.75 -9.23
CA TYR A 99 -16.55 4.46 -10.62
C TYR A 99 -17.35 3.29 -11.19
N TYR A 100 -17.42 2.17 -10.48
CA TYR A 100 -18.20 1.01 -10.92
C TYR A 100 -19.69 1.35 -11.05
N LYS A 101 -20.24 2.09 -10.10
CA LYS A 101 -21.62 2.54 -10.13
C LYS A 101 -21.90 3.45 -11.32
N GLU A 102 -21.02 4.41 -11.61
CA GLU A 102 -21.17 5.35 -12.73
C GLU A 102 -21.01 4.66 -14.10
N THR A 103 -20.20 3.63 -14.19
CA THR A 103 -20.01 2.85 -15.43
C THR A 103 -21.15 1.88 -15.70
N GLY A 104 -22.08 1.70 -14.77
CA GLY A 104 -23.21 0.78 -14.89
C GLY A 104 -22.83 -0.69 -14.82
N ILE A 105 -21.63 -1.00 -14.34
CA ILE A 105 -21.20 -2.38 -14.10
C ILE A 105 -21.95 -2.92 -12.88
N GLU A 106 -22.70 -3.99 -13.08
CA GLU A 106 -23.46 -4.62 -12.00
C GLU A 106 -22.50 -5.41 -11.10
N ILE A 107 -22.42 -5.05 -9.82
CA ILE A 107 -21.60 -5.71 -8.82
C ILE A 107 -22.48 -6.36 -7.77
N SER A 108 -22.18 -7.62 -7.46
CA SER A 108 -22.80 -8.36 -6.35
C SER A 108 -21.99 -8.19 -5.07
N TYR A 109 -20.66 -8.31 -5.17
CA TYR A 109 -19.75 -8.27 -4.03
C TYR A 109 -18.42 -7.62 -4.39
N TYR A 110 -17.82 -6.95 -3.39
CA TYR A 110 -16.41 -6.60 -3.35
C TYR A 110 -15.70 -7.61 -2.47
N LEU A 111 -14.53 -8.07 -2.90
CA LEU A 111 -13.75 -9.10 -2.22
C LEU A 111 -12.30 -8.66 -2.09
N THR A 112 -11.65 -9.08 -1.01
CA THR A 112 -10.21 -9.02 -0.90
C THR A 112 -9.68 -10.22 -0.13
N GLU A 113 -8.42 -10.58 -0.37
CA GLU A 113 -7.74 -11.69 0.27
C GLU A 113 -6.77 -11.16 1.33
N ILE A 114 -6.84 -11.73 2.54
CA ILE A 114 -5.84 -11.48 3.58
C ILE A 114 -5.13 -12.78 3.89
N SER A 115 -3.85 -12.86 3.57
CA SER A 115 -3.01 -14.02 3.84
C SER A 115 -2.46 -14.00 5.27
N TYR A 116 -2.23 -15.21 5.81
CA TYR A 116 -1.52 -15.40 7.07
C TYR A 116 -0.14 -15.96 6.78
N LYS A 117 0.87 -15.57 7.58
CA LYS A 117 2.17 -16.22 7.50
C LYS A 117 2.04 -17.72 7.80
N GLU A 118 2.95 -18.53 7.27
CA GLU A 118 2.96 -19.99 7.30
C GLU A 118 2.61 -20.64 8.66
N SER A 119 2.85 -19.95 9.76
CA SER A 119 2.51 -20.43 11.10
C SER A 119 1.00 -20.34 11.43
N GLY A 120 0.21 -19.61 10.63
CA GLY A 120 -1.22 -19.37 10.91
C GLY A 120 -1.51 -18.60 12.21
N LYS A 121 -0.47 -18.17 12.94
CA LYS A 121 -0.59 -17.59 14.28
C LYS A 121 -0.32 -16.10 14.32
N GLU A 122 0.41 -15.55 13.35
CA GLU A 122 0.74 -14.13 13.34
C GLU A 122 0.48 -13.52 11.98
N MET A 123 -0.36 -12.49 11.93
CA MET A 123 -0.45 -11.60 10.78
C MET A 123 0.77 -10.69 10.76
N ASP A 124 1.30 -10.44 9.56
CA ASP A 124 2.26 -9.36 9.41
C ASP A 124 1.58 -7.99 9.63
N ARG A 125 2.40 -6.95 9.70
CA ARG A 125 1.93 -5.59 9.97
C ARG A 125 0.99 -5.09 8.87
N GLU A 126 1.32 -5.33 7.61
CA GLU A 126 0.56 -4.85 6.46
C GLU A 126 -0.83 -5.51 6.42
N SER A 127 -0.89 -6.82 6.64
CA SER A 127 -2.16 -7.55 6.75
C SER A 127 -3.03 -7.02 7.90
N ARG A 128 -2.45 -6.63 9.05
CA ARG A 128 -3.19 -6.03 10.15
C ARG A 128 -3.75 -4.65 9.80
N ILE A 129 -2.98 -3.81 9.11
CA ILE A 129 -3.44 -2.51 8.65
C ILE A 129 -4.58 -2.69 7.66
N SER A 130 -4.40 -3.55 6.66
CA SER A 130 -5.43 -3.86 5.67
C SER A 130 -6.71 -4.34 6.32
N LEU A 131 -6.61 -5.28 7.29
CA LEU A 131 -7.77 -5.79 8.02
C LEU A 131 -8.53 -4.69 8.76
N LYS A 132 -7.84 -3.73 9.37
CA LYS A 132 -8.49 -2.61 10.05
C LYS A 132 -9.22 -1.70 9.06
N MET A 133 -8.63 -1.45 7.90
CA MET A 133 -9.27 -0.66 6.84
C MET A 133 -10.52 -1.34 6.30
N LEU A 134 -10.45 -2.65 6.04
CA LEU A 134 -11.58 -3.45 5.59
C LEU A 134 -12.72 -3.45 6.60
N CYS A 135 -12.39 -3.51 7.89
CA CYS A 135 -13.37 -3.44 8.96
C CYS A 135 -14.11 -2.09 8.96
N ILE A 136 -13.42 -0.97 8.73
CA ILE A 136 -14.04 0.37 8.62
C ILE A 136 -14.98 0.45 7.43
N GLU A 137 -14.62 -0.20 6.33
CA GLU A 137 -15.41 -0.27 5.09
C GLU A 137 -16.51 -1.34 5.13
N ASP A 138 -16.78 -1.93 6.31
CA ASP A 138 -17.81 -2.94 6.54
C ASP A 138 -17.61 -4.26 5.76
N TYR A 139 -16.36 -4.60 5.45
CA TYR A 139 -16.05 -5.94 4.99
C TYR A 139 -16.16 -6.94 6.14
N GLY A 140 -16.78 -8.08 5.88
CA GLY A 140 -16.85 -9.18 6.82
C GLY A 140 -16.02 -10.38 6.36
N LYS A 141 -15.39 -11.08 7.29
CA LYS A 141 -14.66 -12.32 7.02
C LYS A 141 -15.63 -13.47 6.76
N ILE A 142 -15.48 -14.18 5.66
CA ILE A 142 -16.20 -15.43 5.45
C ILE A 142 -15.55 -16.52 6.32
N ASP A 143 -16.34 -17.15 7.18
CA ASP A 143 -15.87 -18.25 8.04
C ASP A 143 -15.85 -19.56 7.26
N ALA A 144 -14.93 -19.65 6.31
CA ALA A 144 -14.72 -20.83 5.46
C ALA A 144 -13.26 -20.98 5.08
N LEU A 145 -12.88 -22.21 4.73
CA LEU A 145 -11.53 -22.53 4.25
C LEU A 145 -11.28 -21.87 2.90
N TYR A 146 -10.12 -21.22 2.78
CA TYR A 146 -9.62 -20.66 1.53
C TYR A 146 -8.10 -20.82 1.44
N TYR A 147 -7.61 -21.07 0.25
CA TYR A 147 -6.18 -21.10 -0.07
C TYR A 147 -5.89 -20.02 -1.12
N ALA A 148 -5.05 -19.05 -0.77
CA ALA A 148 -4.51 -18.13 -1.77
C ALA A 148 -3.65 -18.89 -2.77
N LEU A 149 -3.77 -18.53 -4.04
CA LEU A 149 -2.95 -19.12 -5.10
C LEU A 149 -1.59 -18.39 -5.16
N PRO A 150 -0.50 -19.11 -5.44
CA PRO A 150 0.81 -18.48 -5.60
C PRO A 150 0.82 -17.58 -6.81
N LEU A 151 1.48 -16.43 -6.66
CA LEU A 151 1.74 -15.49 -7.75
C LEU A 151 3.05 -15.90 -8.43
N GLY A 152 2.98 -16.22 -9.73
CA GLY A 152 4.13 -16.74 -10.47
C GLY A 152 4.43 -18.21 -10.17
N LEU A 153 5.53 -18.72 -10.76
CA LEU A 153 5.83 -20.17 -10.77
C LEU A 153 6.84 -20.62 -9.71
N GLU A 154 7.42 -19.73 -8.94
CA GLU A 154 8.58 -20.07 -8.11
C GLU A 154 8.25 -20.81 -6.80
N ASN A 155 6.98 -20.86 -6.36
CA ASN A 155 6.60 -21.43 -5.06
C ASN A 155 5.35 -22.34 -5.10
N HIS A 156 5.28 -23.28 -6.04
CA HIS A 156 4.08 -24.10 -6.28
C HIS A 156 3.74 -25.14 -5.21
N GLU A 157 4.60 -25.36 -4.23
CA GLU A 157 4.41 -26.46 -3.27
C GLU A 157 3.67 -26.06 -2.00
N SER A 158 3.56 -24.78 -1.69
CA SER A 158 2.95 -24.31 -0.44
C SER A 158 1.52 -23.81 -0.67
N ASN A 159 0.57 -24.46 -0.01
CA ASN A 159 -0.78 -23.94 0.15
C ASN A 159 -0.73 -22.80 1.17
N PHE A 160 -0.97 -21.57 0.72
CA PHE A 160 -1.10 -20.44 1.62
C PHE A 160 -2.54 -20.35 2.13
N ILE A 161 -2.72 -20.51 3.44
CA ILE A 161 -4.04 -20.28 4.05
C ILE A 161 -4.27 -18.77 4.06
N ALA A 162 -5.42 -18.37 3.52
CA ALA A 162 -5.87 -16.98 3.54
C ALA A 162 -7.33 -16.91 3.96
N HIS A 163 -7.83 -15.71 4.16
CA HIS A 163 -9.24 -15.46 4.38
C HIS A 163 -9.77 -14.50 3.33
N ILE A 164 -10.99 -14.78 2.87
CA ILE A 164 -11.73 -13.85 2.03
C ILE A 164 -12.54 -12.94 2.93
N TYR A 165 -12.37 -11.65 2.70
CA TYR A 165 -13.22 -10.60 3.22
C TYR A 165 -14.16 -10.15 2.11
N ILE A 166 -15.43 -9.99 2.45
CA ILE A 166 -16.51 -9.70 1.51
C ILE A 166 -17.34 -8.51 1.98
N LYS A 167 -17.69 -7.65 1.04
CA LYS A 167 -18.65 -6.56 1.22
C LYS A 167 -19.71 -6.67 0.15
N GLY A 168 -20.97 -6.72 0.52
CA GLY A 168 -22.09 -6.64 -0.42
C GLY A 168 -22.42 -5.20 -0.79
N VAL A 169 -23.19 -5.03 -1.86
CA VAL A 169 -23.84 -3.74 -2.13
C VAL A 169 -24.82 -3.40 -1.01
N GLU A 170 -25.48 -4.43 -0.46
CA GLU A 170 -26.26 -4.35 0.78
C GLU A 170 -25.54 -5.13 1.90
N PRO A 171 -25.75 -4.78 3.17
CA PRO A 171 -25.12 -5.47 4.30
C PRO A 171 -25.41 -6.97 4.29
N ILE A 172 -24.39 -7.80 4.38
CA ILE A 172 -24.50 -9.27 4.37
C ILE A 172 -24.06 -9.85 5.71
N GLN A 173 -24.87 -10.77 6.25
CA GLN A 173 -24.60 -11.50 7.50
C GLN A 173 -24.16 -12.94 7.24
N SER A 174 -24.52 -13.47 6.09
CA SER A 174 -24.18 -14.84 5.70
C SER A 174 -24.24 -15.01 4.19
N ILE A 175 -23.52 -16.02 3.70
CA ILE A 175 -23.62 -16.48 2.31
C ILE A 175 -23.89 -17.99 2.27
N SER A 176 -24.49 -18.48 1.20
CA SER A 176 -24.69 -19.92 1.04
C SER A 176 -23.39 -20.62 0.65
N PRO A 177 -23.19 -21.92 1.01
CA PRO A 177 -22.07 -22.71 0.52
C PRO A 177 -21.96 -22.74 -1.00
N LYS A 178 -23.09 -22.70 -1.69
CA LYS A 178 -23.15 -22.65 -3.15
C LYS A 178 -22.61 -21.32 -3.68
N THR A 179 -23.04 -20.20 -3.11
CA THR A 179 -22.55 -18.86 -3.50
C THR A 179 -21.04 -18.76 -3.27
N TYR A 180 -20.57 -19.23 -2.13
CA TYR A 180 -19.12 -19.26 -1.84
C TYR A 180 -18.35 -20.11 -2.84
N GLN A 181 -18.85 -21.33 -3.13
CA GLN A 181 -18.24 -22.20 -4.13
C GLN A 181 -18.16 -21.52 -5.50
N ASP A 182 -19.22 -20.81 -5.92
CA ASP A 182 -19.26 -20.10 -7.20
C ASP A 182 -18.25 -18.94 -7.22
N ILE A 183 -18.09 -18.23 -6.10
CA ILE A 183 -17.07 -17.21 -5.93
C ILE A 183 -15.67 -17.79 -6.11
N ILE A 184 -15.35 -18.87 -5.39
CA ILE A 184 -14.03 -19.52 -5.48
C ILE A 184 -13.77 -20.09 -6.87
N ASP A 185 -14.77 -20.72 -7.48
CA ASP A 185 -14.69 -21.22 -8.87
C ASP A 185 -14.28 -20.08 -9.81
N SER A 186 -14.94 -18.94 -9.68
CA SER A 186 -14.64 -17.77 -10.53
C SER A 186 -13.27 -17.16 -10.25
N ILE A 187 -12.83 -17.08 -8.99
CA ILE A 187 -11.48 -16.60 -8.65
C ILE A 187 -10.43 -17.55 -9.21
N TYR A 188 -10.61 -18.85 -9.04
CA TYR A 188 -9.60 -19.84 -9.42
C TYR A 188 -9.53 -20.08 -10.92
N TYR A 189 -10.69 -20.24 -11.61
CA TYR A 189 -10.72 -20.65 -13.01
C TYR A 189 -10.99 -19.49 -13.96
N ASP A 190 -12.00 -18.66 -13.69
CA ASP A 190 -12.33 -17.55 -14.58
C ASP A 190 -11.26 -16.46 -14.50
N TYR A 191 -10.63 -16.24 -13.33
CA TYR A 191 -9.59 -15.25 -13.16
C TYR A 191 -8.19 -15.86 -13.22
N TRP A 192 -7.68 -16.49 -12.15
CA TRP A 192 -6.27 -16.87 -12.06
C TRP A 192 -5.84 -17.91 -13.09
N PHE A 193 -6.61 -18.96 -13.35
CA PHE A 193 -6.28 -19.91 -14.40
C PHE A 193 -6.25 -19.26 -15.78
N THR A 194 -7.21 -18.39 -16.08
CA THR A 194 -7.23 -17.64 -17.36
C THR A 194 -6.07 -16.68 -17.45
N TRP A 195 -5.70 -16.02 -16.34
CA TRP A 195 -4.53 -15.14 -16.26
C TRP A 195 -3.27 -15.87 -16.69
N TYR A 196 -2.99 -16.99 -16.07
CA TYR A 196 -1.77 -17.74 -16.31
C TYR A 196 -1.82 -18.58 -17.58
N ASN A 197 -2.97 -18.99 -18.07
CA ASN A 197 -3.12 -19.66 -19.37
C ASN A 197 -2.65 -18.79 -20.55
N ALA A 198 -2.68 -17.47 -20.38
CA ALA A 198 -2.17 -16.54 -21.40
C ALA A 198 -0.66 -16.27 -21.30
N LEU A 199 -0.03 -16.59 -20.16
CA LEU A 199 1.33 -16.16 -19.84
C LEU A 199 2.31 -17.33 -19.69
N LEU A 200 1.83 -18.50 -19.24
CA LEU A 200 2.68 -19.65 -18.92
C LEU A 200 2.86 -20.63 -20.06
N PRO A 201 4.04 -21.26 -20.16
CA PRO A 201 4.22 -22.45 -20.99
C PRO A 201 3.27 -23.58 -20.58
N SER A 202 2.87 -24.43 -21.52
CA SER A 202 1.88 -25.49 -21.28
C SER A 202 2.26 -26.44 -20.14
N SER A 203 3.56 -26.77 -19.97
CA SER A 203 4.04 -27.65 -18.89
C SER A 203 3.83 -27.04 -17.50
N GLU A 204 4.06 -25.74 -17.36
CA GLU A 204 3.92 -25.00 -16.12
C GLU A 204 2.44 -24.74 -15.81
N LEU A 205 1.67 -24.43 -16.85
CA LEU A 205 0.22 -24.27 -16.73
C LEU A 205 -0.45 -25.54 -16.23
N GLU A 206 0.01 -26.73 -16.65
CA GLU A 206 -0.52 -28.01 -16.17
C GLU A 206 -0.25 -28.22 -14.68
N ILE A 207 0.94 -27.83 -14.20
CA ILE A 207 1.28 -27.87 -12.76
C ILE A 207 0.38 -26.92 -11.99
N TYR A 208 0.24 -25.70 -12.47
CA TYR A 208 -0.62 -24.70 -11.86
C TYR A 208 -2.09 -25.15 -11.79
N LYS A 209 -2.59 -25.73 -12.87
CA LYS A 209 -3.94 -26.28 -12.91
C LYS A 209 -4.15 -27.39 -11.86
N LYS A 210 -3.19 -28.30 -11.70
CA LYS A 210 -3.26 -29.36 -10.68
C LYS A 210 -3.32 -28.79 -9.27
N LEU A 211 -2.60 -27.70 -9.00
CA LEU A 211 -2.67 -26.99 -7.71
C LEU A 211 -4.05 -26.39 -7.48
N ILE A 212 -4.59 -25.69 -8.48
CA ILE A 212 -5.95 -25.14 -8.43
C ILE A 212 -6.97 -26.22 -8.14
N ASP A 213 -6.97 -27.31 -8.92
CA ASP A 213 -7.91 -28.41 -8.79
C ASP A 213 -7.84 -29.04 -7.37
N LYS A 214 -6.63 -29.26 -6.86
CA LYS A 214 -6.40 -29.77 -5.49
C LYS A 214 -7.00 -28.86 -4.44
N ASN A 215 -6.70 -27.56 -4.51
CA ASN A 215 -7.18 -26.58 -3.53
C ASN A 215 -8.70 -26.44 -3.58
N PHE A 216 -9.26 -26.39 -4.78
CA PHE A 216 -10.71 -26.30 -4.97
C PHE A 216 -11.44 -27.54 -4.40
N ASP A 217 -10.91 -28.74 -4.61
CA ASP A 217 -11.46 -29.97 -4.04
C ASP A 217 -11.40 -29.97 -2.50
N LEU A 218 -10.32 -29.46 -1.90
CA LEU A 218 -10.23 -29.34 -0.44
C LEU A 218 -11.29 -28.37 0.10
N ILE A 219 -11.47 -27.24 -0.56
CA ILE A 219 -12.49 -26.24 -0.20
C ILE A 219 -13.88 -26.88 -0.34
N LYS A 220 -14.21 -27.53 -1.47
CA LYS A 220 -15.49 -28.20 -1.66
C LYS A 220 -15.79 -29.24 -0.58
N LYS A 221 -14.80 -30.05 -0.20
CA LYS A 221 -14.95 -30.99 0.92
C LYS A 221 -15.23 -30.29 2.23
N SER A 222 -14.59 -29.16 2.50
CA SER A 222 -14.86 -28.38 3.73
C SER A 222 -16.28 -27.84 3.77
N LEU A 223 -16.86 -27.49 2.61
CA LEU A 223 -18.20 -26.93 2.52
C LEU A 223 -19.30 -27.92 2.91
N THR A 224 -19.05 -29.23 2.87
CA THR A 224 -20.02 -30.25 3.34
C THR A 224 -20.33 -30.14 4.83
N ASN A 225 -19.49 -29.43 5.60
CA ASN A 225 -19.71 -29.19 7.02
C ASN A 225 -20.75 -28.10 7.31
N TYR A 226 -21.15 -27.33 6.29
CA TYR A 226 -22.12 -26.24 6.42
C TYR A 226 -23.50 -26.68 5.91
N ALA A 227 -24.51 -26.63 6.77
CA ALA A 227 -25.83 -27.13 6.42
C ALA A 227 -26.57 -26.25 5.38
N SER A 228 -26.57 -24.90 5.58
CA SER A 228 -27.33 -24.00 4.71
C SER A 228 -26.67 -22.65 4.48
N SER A 229 -25.89 -22.16 5.42
CA SER A 229 -25.23 -20.85 5.33
C SER A 229 -23.91 -20.83 6.10
N MET A 230 -23.03 -19.97 5.67
CA MET A 230 -21.77 -19.63 6.34
C MET A 230 -21.86 -18.22 6.86
N THR A 231 -21.41 -18.00 8.07
CA THR A 231 -21.45 -16.69 8.69
C THR A 231 -20.41 -15.76 8.04
N VAL A 232 -20.81 -14.51 7.86
CA VAL A 232 -19.91 -13.41 7.55
C VAL A 232 -19.63 -12.68 8.85
N LEU A 233 -18.39 -12.75 9.33
CA LEU A 233 -17.98 -12.22 10.62
C LEU A 233 -17.51 -10.78 10.44
N HIS A 234 -18.33 -9.82 10.89
CA HIS A 234 -17.95 -8.41 10.97
C HIS A 234 -17.26 -8.15 12.29
N SER A 235 -16.04 -7.60 12.24
CA SER A 235 -15.30 -7.23 13.45
C SER A 235 -15.73 -5.83 13.91
N SER A 236 -15.82 -5.62 15.23
CA SER A 236 -15.95 -4.26 15.75
C SER A 236 -14.65 -3.50 15.56
N CYS A 237 -14.72 -2.37 14.88
CA CYS A 237 -13.56 -1.51 14.69
C CYS A 237 -13.46 -0.48 15.80
N ASN A 238 -12.33 -0.47 16.49
CA ASN A 238 -12.01 0.61 17.41
C ASN A 238 -11.00 1.55 16.74
N TYR A 239 -11.46 2.73 16.31
CA TYR A 239 -10.67 3.72 15.62
C TYR A 239 -9.43 4.16 16.40
N LEU A 240 -9.53 4.24 17.72
CA LEU A 240 -8.44 4.65 18.61
C LEU A 240 -7.27 3.63 18.58
N ASP A 241 -7.59 2.36 18.44
CA ASP A 241 -6.56 1.31 18.36
C ASP A 241 -5.81 1.33 17.01
N ILE A 242 -6.46 1.81 15.93
CA ILE A 242 -5.84 1.92 14.62
C ILE A 242 -4.67 2.91 14.67
N ASP A 243 -4.91 4.10 15.19
CA ASP A 243 -3.87 5.14 15.29
C ASP A 243 -2.76 4.74 16.25
N ALA A 244 -3.10 4.08 17.35
CA ALA A 244 -2.13 3.57 18.32
C ALA A 244 -1.23 2.48 17.71
N ASP A 245 -1.78 1.58 16.89
CA ASP A 245 -1.01 0.52 16.23
C ASP A 245 -0.21 1.06 15.03
N ILE A 246 -0.77 1.99 14.26
CA ILE A 246 -0.05 2.67 13.17
C ILE A 246 1.12 3.46 13.74
N SER A 247 0.91 4.19 14.84
CA SER A 247 1.96 4.96 15.50
C SER A 247 3.02 4.08 16.16
N LYS A 248 2.63 2.94 16.78
CA LYS A 248 3.57 1.97 17.36
C LYS A 248 4.33 1.17 16.32
N GLY A 249 3.73 0.98 15.18
CA GLY A 249 4.35 0.31 14.06
C GLY A 249 5.02 1.28 13.07
N ALA A 250 5.02 2.60 13.32
CA ALA A 250 6.02 3.44 12.69
C ALA A 250 7.34 2.73 12.94
N ILE A 251 7.95 2.19 11.88
CA ILE A 251 9.32 1.69 11.89
C ILE A 251 10.03 2.73 12.73
N PRO A 252 10.74 2.35 13.83
CA PRO A 252 11.68 3.28 14.40
C PRO A 252 12.48 3.64 13.18
N ALA A 253 12.24 4.86 12.68
CA ALA A 253 12.89 5.34 11.46
C ALA A 253 14.28 4.91 11.70
N LYS A 254 14.77 3.91 10.91
CA LYS A 254 16.06 3.27 11.08
C LYS A 254 16.85 4.43 11.55
N LYS A 255 17.23 4.45 12.84
CA LYS A 255 17.86 5.60 13.40
C LYS A 255 18.99 5.78 12.46
N GLN A 256 18.66 6.44 11.35
CA GLN A 256 19.69 7.11 10.62
C GLN A 256 20.25 7.88 11.78
N THR A 257 21.35 7.40 12.28
CA THR A 257 22.25 8.17 13.07
C THR A 257 22.73 9.28 12.13
N SER A 258 21.76 10.07 11.70
CA SER A 258 22.03 11.45 11.40
C SER A 258 22.53 11.89 12.76
N LEU A 259 23.85 11.79 12.92
CA LEU A 259 24.57 12.61 13.89
C LEU A 259 23.78 13.92 13.88
N PRO A 260 23.06 14.20 14.98
CA PRO A 260 21.98 15.17 14.88
C PRO A 260 22.60 16.35 14.17
N ILE A 261 22.00 16.76 13.04
CA ILE A 261 22.50 17.89 12.20
C ILE A 261 22.95 19.03 13.09
N PHE A 262 22.36 19.13 14.27
CA PHE A 262 22.72 19.98 15.39
C PHE A 262 24.18 19.77 15.89
N LEU A 263 24.70 18.53 15.97
CA LEU A 263 26.09 18.25 16.40
C LEU A 263 27.12 18.63 15.33
N ILE A 264 26.69 18.70 14.05
CA ILE A 264 27.55 19.15 12.95
C ILE A 264 27.40 20.67 12.76
N LEU A 265 26.19 21.22 12.87
CA LEU A 265 25.93 22.64 12.67
C LEU A 265 26.40 23.51 13.84
N VAL A 266 26.32 23.04 15.08
CA VAL A 266 26.81 23.82 16.26
C VAL A 266 28.31 24.12 16.19
N PRO A 267 29.22 23.18 15.89
CA PRO A 267 30.63 23.51 15.68
C PRO A 267 30.85 24.49 14.51
N ILE A 268 30.12 24.32 13.40
CA ILE A 268 30.26 25.18 12.24
C ILE A 268 29.78 26.60 12.56
N ILE A 269 28.64 26.75 13.25
CA ILE A 269 28.08 28.07 13.63
C ILE A 269 28.96 28.78 14.66
N ILE A 270 29.68 28.08 15.52
CA ILE A 270 30.51 28.68 16.56
C ILE A 270 31.96 28.83 16.09
N VAL A 271 32.54 27.80 15.48
CA VAL A 271 33.96 27.76 15.13
C VAL A 271 34.26 28.61 13.90
N LEU A 272 33.40 28.62 12.90
CA LEU A 272 33.62 29.39 11.67
C LEU A 272 33.68 30.91 11.94
N PRO A 273 32.75 31.53 12.71
CA PRO A 273 32.88 32.95 13.11
C PRO A 273 34.15 33.27 13.94
N LEU A 274 34.56 32.32 14.84
CA LEU A 274 35.79 32.53 15.62
C LEU A 274 37.03 32.52 14.72
N PHE A 275 37.07 31.63 13.73
CA PHE A 275 38.15 31.60 12.73
C PHE A 275 38.16 32.88 11.86
N ILE A 276 37.01 33.40 11.48
CA ILE A 276 36.90 34.65 10.73
C ILE A 276 37.36 35.81 11.59
N ILE A 277 36.95 35.90 12.86
CA ILE A 277 37.35 36.94 13.80
C ILE A 277 38.88 36.88 14.04
N TRP A 278 39.44 35.66 14.23
CA TRP A 278 40.87 35.48 14.42
C TRP A 278 41.66 35.86 13.17
N GLY A 279 41.28 35.40 11.99
CA GLY A 279 41.96 35.76 10.73
C GLY A 279 41.89 37.25 10.42
N TYR A 280 40.73 37.90 10.71
CA TYR A 280 40.55 39.33 10.55
C TYR A 280 41.41 40.13 11.57
N SER A 281 41.51 39.66 12.82
CA SER A 281 42.35 40.24 13.85
C SER A 281 43.85 40.24 13.45
N GLU A 282 44.32 39.15 12.84
CA GLU A 282 45.71 39.05 12.33
C GLU A 282 45.91 39.99 11.11
N ALA A 283 44.94 40.06 10.22
CA ALA A 283 44.97 40.96 9.06
C ALA A 283 44.99 42.45 9.49
N LEU A 284 44.23 42.83 10.53
CA LEU A 284 44.25 44.19 11.10
C LEU A 284 45.55 44.54 11.78
N LYS A 285 46.20 43.60 12.46
CA LYS A 285 47.55 43.79 13.01
C LYS A 285 48.59 44.05 11.93
N LEU A 286 48.50 43.36 10.80
CA LEU A 286 49.34 43.56 9.63
C LEU A 286 49.12 44.91 8.94
N LEU A 287 47.89 45.44 9.02
CA LEU A 287 47.50 46.72 8.38
C LEU A 287 47.59 47.94 9.31
N ASN A 288 48.05 47.80 10.57
CA ASN A 288 48.19 48.86 11.57
C ASN A 288 46.89 49.64 11.83
N LEU A 289 45.72 49.02 11.70
CA LEU A 289 44.41 49.61 11.87
C LEU A 289 43.84 49.46 13.29
N SER A 290 43.11 50.47 13.79
CA SER A 290 42.70 50.56 15.20
C SER A 290 41.58 49.60 15.62
N ILE A 291 41.63 49.21 16.92
CA ILE A 291 40.77 48.22 17.59
C ILE A 291 39.26 48.59 17.60
N SER A 292 38.86 49.85 17.36
CA SER A 292 37.45 50.30 17.41
C SER A 292 36.55 49.65 16.34
N SER A 293 37.11 49.27 15.20
CA SER A 293 36.40 48.61 14.12
C SER A 293 36.03 47.15 14.42
N ILE A 294 36.77 46.51 15.34
CA ILE A 294 36.58 45.09 15.73
C ILE A 294 35.27 44.92 16.56
N SER A 295 35.00 45.86 17.46
CA SER A 295 33.83 45.76 18.35
C SER A 295 32.53 45.89 17.59
N THR A 296 32.46 46.74 16.56
CA THR A 296 31.30 46.92 15.70
C THR A 296 31.00 45.68 14.86
N MET A 297 32.04 45.02 14.37
CA MET A 297 31.90 43.80 13.58
C MET A 297 31.49 42.58 14.42
N ILE A 298 32.03 42.44 15.65
CA ILE A 298 31.59 41.41 16.59
C ILE A 298 30.12 41.58 16.95
N GLY A 299 29.64 42.80 17.18
CA GLY A 299 28.25 43.13 17.45
C GLY A 299 27.33 42.73 16.30
N ALA A 300 27.72 42.99 15.04
CA ALA A 300 26.96 42.61 13.86
C ALA A 300 26.87 41.09 13.67
N ILE A 301 27.95 40.37 13.89
CA ILE A 301 27.99 38.89 13.78
C ILE A 301 27.11 38.24 14.86
N ILE A 302 27.20 38.70 16.11
CA ILE A 302 26.36 38.20 17.21
C ILE A 302 24.88 38.45 16.93
N SER A 303 24.54 39.65 16.43
CA SER A 303 23.16 39.99 16.05
C SER A 303 22.62 39.07 14.93
N ALA A 304 23.43 38.81 13.90
CA ALA A 304 23.05 37.90 12.80
C ALA A 304 22.84 36.46 13.26
N VAL A 305 23.69 35.95 14.17
CA VAL A 305 23.57 34.60 14.74
C VAL A 305 22.30 34.48 15.60
N ILE A 306 22.03 35.48 16.45
CA ILE A 306 20.81 35.46 17.29
C ILE A 306 19.56 35.53 16.41
N THR A 307 19.53 36.34 15.38
CA THR A 307 18.41 36.46 14.45
C THR A 307 18.17 35.15 13.71
N SER A 308 19.23 34.51 13.23
CA SER A 308 19.13 33.20 12.54
C SER A 308 18.61 32.11 13.46
N LEU A 309 19.09 32.03 14.71
CA LEU A 309 18.63 31.07 15.70
C LEU A 309 17.16 31.30 16.09
N THR A 310 16.75 32.55 16.22
CA THR A 310 15.37 32.93 16.54
C THR A 310 14.43 32.54 15.40
N THR A 311 14.84 32.79 14.16
CA THR A 311 14.08 32.42 12.96
C THR A 311 13.91 30.90 12.85
N LEU A 312 14.97 30.12 13.08
CA LEU A 312 14.94 28.66 13.13
C LEU A 312 14.01 28.12 14.25
N PHE A 313 14.01 28.76 15.41
CA PHE A 313 13.17 28.37 16.53
C PHE A 313 11.67 28.65 16.27
N ILE A 314 11.37 29.79 15.60
CA ILE A 314 10.00 30.16 15.21
C ILE A 314 9.49 29.23 14.08
N ALA A 315 10.33 28.89 13.11
CA ALA A 315 9.97 27.97 12.03
C ALA A 315 9.61 26.57 12.58
N ARG A 316 10.33 26.11 13.61
CA ARG A 316 10.08 24.79 14.26
C ARG A 316 8.78 24.76 15.08
N LYS A 317 8.23 25.88 15.52
CA LYS A 317 6.97 25.96 16.27
C LYS A 317 5.73 25.97 15.36
N LYS A 318 5.92 26.11 14.04
CA LYS A 318 4.85 26.14 13.01
C LYS A 318 4.75 24.84 12.20
N LEU A 319 5.63 23.87 12.43
CA LEU A 319 5.58 22.49 11.96
C LEU A 319 5.13 21.57 13.11
#